data_cf779e13cb29b4f077e9b27e8725883a
#
_entry.id   cf779e13cb29b4f077e9b27e8725883a
#
_cell.length_a   1.000
_cell.length_b   1.000
_cell.length_c   1.000
_cell.angle_alpha   90.00
_cell.angle_beta   90.00
_cell.angle_gamma   90.00
#
_symmetry.space_group_name_H-M   'P 1'
#
loop_
_entity.id
_entity.type
_entity.pdbx_description
1 polymer ?
#
loop_
_entity_poly.entity_id
_entity_poly.type
_entity_poly.pdbx_seq_one_letter_code
_entity_poly.pdbx_strand_id
1 'polypeptide(L)'
;MTEYRPIFSIRKCYVIKIIAYDQASSLSGVAVFEDDKLIKYDLIDLHKDKNMEHRVCDMIKILGEYIIDNMPDYVIFEGVSLQTNVSTLLLLAQIQGAIMQTCVMNNIPFIVYKPTQWRKVLKFNQGKNIKRPELKQQAKDYVYNKYGFKLKEDLCDAICIGEAFIKENKKED
;
A
#
# COMPACT_ATOMS: atom_id res chain seq x y z
N MET A 1 -7.88 9.33 20.83
CA MET A 1 -7.33 9.04 19.48
C MET A 1 -7.47 10.29 18.65
N THR A 2 -6.40 11.06 18.53
CA THR A 2 -6.37 12.30 17.75
C THR A 2 -6.26 11.90 16.27
N GLU A 3 -7.33 12.13 15.52
CA GLU A 3 -7.28 12.09 14.06
C GLU A 3 -6.28 13.15 13.57
N TYR A 4 -5.17 12.69 13.05
CA TYR A 4 -4.22 13.54 12.36
C TYR A 4 -4.80 13.91 11.00
N ARG A 5 -5.49 15.06 10.92
CA ARG A 5 -5.94 15.62 9.65
C ARG A 5 -4.80 16.41 9.04
N PRO A 6 -4.26 16.05 7.89
CA PRO A 6 -3.26 16.87 7.22
C PRO A 6 -3.90 18.19 6.77
N ILE A 7 -3.29 19.30 7.17
CA ILE A 7 -3.70 20.64 6.73
C ILE A 7 -3.14 20.88 5.32
N PHE A 8 -3.92 20.53 4.31
CA PHE A 8 -3.64 20.92 2.93
C PHE A 8 -4.09 22.38 2.71
N SER A 9 -3.25 23.33 3.09
CA SER A 9 -3.46 24.74 2.74
C SER A 9 -2.13 25.50 2.68
N ILE A 10 -1.28 25.15 1.71
CA ILE A 10 -0.22 26.05 1.24
C ILE A 10 -0.07 25.86 -0.28
N ARG A 11 0.00 26.96 -1.03
CA ARG A 11 0.09 27.01 -2.49
C ARG A 11 1.30 26.22 -3.01
N LYS A 12 1.03 25.35 -3.95
CA LYS A 12 1.86 24.33 -4.58
C LYS A 12 3.16 24.89 -5.22
N CYS A 13 4.28 24.77 -4.48
CA CYS A 13 5.62 24.66 -5.07
C CYS A 13 6.33 23.39 -4.64
N TYR A 14 5.61 22.41 -4.05
CA TYR A 14 6.18 21.20 -3.46
C TYR A 14 5.47 19.97 -4.05
N VAL A 15 6.25 19.03 -4.55
CA VAL A 15 5.77 17.75 -5.06
C VAL A 15 5.54 16.81 -3.89
N ILE A 16 4.33 16.31 -3.73
CA ILE A 16 4.01 15.35 -2.66
C ILE A 16 4.39 13.95 -3.12
N LYS A 17 5.32 13.31 -2.41
CA LYS A 17 5.73 11.93 -2.66
C LYS A 17 5.00 10.96 -1.75
N ILE A 18 4.44 9.92 -2.34
CA ILE A 18 3.65 8.90 -1.66
C ILE A 18 4.23 7.53 -1.96
N ILE A 19 4.35 6.68 -0.94
CA ILE A 19 4.63 5.25 -1.12
C ILE A 19 3.42 4.46 -0.64
N ALA A 20 2.95 3.54 -1.47
CA ALA A 20 1.89 2.61 -1.13
C ALA A 20 2.38 1.16 -1.17
N TYR A 21 1.97 0.36 -0.17
CA TYR A 21 2.33 -1.05 -0.04
C TYR A 21 1.11 -1.96 -0.02
N ASP A 22 1.19 -3.07 -0.76
CA ASP A 22 0.47 -4.31 -0.45
C ASP A 22 1.50 -5.29 0.12
N GLN A 23 1.63 -5.28 1.46
CA GLN A 23 2.70 -6.00 2.15
C GLN A 23 2.32 -7.44 2.49
N ALA A 24 3.26 -8.36 2.24
CA ALA A 24 3.19 -9.75 2.66
C ALA A 24 4.61 -10.29 2.95
N SER A 25 4.70 -11.51 3.51
CA SER A 25 6.01 -12.07 3.89
C SER A 25 6.81 -12.62 2.71
N SER A 26 6.18 -12.95 1.59
CA SER A 26 6.83 -13.59 0.45
C SER A 26 6.75 -12.82 -0.86
N LEU A 27 5.69 -12.02 -1.02
CA LEU A 27 5.46 -11.24 -2.23
C LEU A 27 4.79 -9.95 -1.85
N SER A 28 5.44 -8.81 -2.05
CA SER A 28 4.90 -7.48 -1.72
C SER A 28 4.94 -6.58 -2.93
N GLY A 29 3.86 -5.84 -3.15
CA GLY A 29 3.78 -4.77 -4.12
C GLY A 29 4.19 -3.43 -3.51
N VAL A 30 4.93 -2.64 -4.27
CA VAL A 30 5.30 -1.25 -3.92
C VAL A 30 4.91 -0.34 -5.05
N ALA A 31 4.28 0.79 -4.75
CA ALA A 31 3.98 1.84 -5.71
C ALA A 31 4.41 3.20 -5.16
N VAL A 32 5.11 3.98 -5.98
CA VAL A 32 5.59 5.31 -5.63
C VAL A 32 4.91 6.34 -6.53
N PHE A 33 4.36 7.36 -5.91
CA PHE A 33 3.71 8.45 -6.62
C PHE A 33 4.38 9.79 -6.31
N GLU A 34 4.37 10.67 -7.28
CA GLU A 34 4.65 12.10 -7.11
C GLU A 34 3.41 12.88 -7.52
N ASP A 35 2.81 13.60 -6.58
CA ASP A 35 1.46 14.17 -6.68
C ASP A 35 0.43 13.07 -7.03
N ASP A 36 -0.10 13.09 -8.24
CA ASP A 36 -1.08 12.11 -8.74
C ASP A 36 -0.50 11.17 -9.82
N LYS A 37 0.82 11.19 -10.02
CA LYS A 37 1.50 10.40 -11.04
C LYS A 37 2.21 9.21 -10.44
N LEU A 38 1.89 8.03 -10.92
CA LEU A 38 2.66 6.82 -10.63
C LEU A 38 4.04 6.94 -11.32
N ILE A 39 5.11 7.03 -10.53
CA ILE A 39 6.48 7.21 -11.04
C ILE A 39 7.31 5.93 -11.00
N LYS A 40 7.00 5.04 -10.07
CA LYS A 40 7.70 3.76 -9.90
C LYS A 40 6.78 2.72 -9.28
N TYR A 41 6.98 1.48 -9.65
CA TYR A 41 6.38 0.33 -8.97
C TYR A 41 7.35 -0.85 -9.01
N ASP A 42 7.39 -1.63 -7.93
CA ASP A 42 8.25 -2.80 -7.80
C ASP A 42 7.52 -3.95 -7.12
N LEU A 43 7.91 -5.16 -7.50
CA LEU A 43 7.45 -6.39 -6.89
C LEU A 43 8.60 -7.06 -6.15
N ILE A 44 8.51 -7.11 -4.84
CA ILE A 44 9.50 -7.77 -3.98
C ILE A 44 9.10 -9.24 -3.85
N ASP A 45 9.89 -10.14 -4.41
CA ASP A 45 9.61 -11.57 -4.46
C ASP A 45 10.67 -12.36 -3.68
N LEU A 46 10.30 -12.87 -2.51
CA LEU A 46 11.15 -13.65 -1.60
C LEU A 46 10.74 -15.13 -1.55
N HIS A 47 9.96 -15.64 -2.51
CA HIS A 47 9.48 -17.03 -2.52
C HIS A 47 10.61 -18.07 -2.57
N LYS A 48 11.80 -17.71 -3.03
CA LYS A 48 12.94 -18.61 -3.12
C LYS A 48 13.49 -18.99 -1.74
N ASP A 49 13.43 -18.09 -0.78
CA ASP A 49 13.79 -18.42 0.59
C ASP A 49 12.65 -19.23 1.23
N LYS A 50 13.00 -20.42 1.74
CA LYS A 50 12.04 -21.30 2.40
C LYS A 50 11.91 -21.04 3.89
N ASN A 51 12.85 -20.29 4.48
CA ASN A 51 12.79 -19.90 5.88
C ASN A 51 11.86 -18.69 6.02
N MET A 52 10.81 -18.86 6.79
CA MET A 52 9.77 -17.86 6.98
C MET A 52 10.26 -16.65 7.76
N GLU A 53 11.07 -16.87 8.79
CA GLU A 53 11.63 -15.79 9.62
C GLU A 53 12.60 -14.93 8.80
N HIS A 54 13.46 -15.55 7.99
CA HIS A 54 14.35 -14.84 7.07
C HIS A 54 13.55 -13.97 6.11
N ARG A 55 12.50 -14.51 5.48
CA ARG A 55 11.65 -13.73 4.58
C ARG A 55 11.03 -12.51 5.24
N VAL A 56 10.56 -12.66 6.49
CA VAL A 56 9.99 -11.52 7.23
C VAL A 56 11.06 -10.46 7.49
N CYS A 57 12.23 -10.87 7.95
CA CYS A 57 13.35 -9.95 8.21
C CYS A 57 13.79 -9.22 6.93
N ASP A 58 13.97 -9.96 5.84
CA ASP A 58 14.36 -9.38 4.55
C ASP A 58 13.28 -8.45 3.99
N MET A 59 12.00 -8.84 4.10
CA MET A 59 10.89 -8.00 3.67
C MET A 59 10.85 -6.68 4.47
N ILE A 60 10.97 -6.75 5.80
CA ILE A 60 11.02 -5.58 6.68
C ILE A 60 12.17 -4.65 6.27
N LYS A 61 13.35 -5.22 6.03
CA LYS A 61 14.53 -4.46 5.60
C LYS A 61 14.27 -3.75 4.28
N ILE A 62 13.82 -4.47 3.25
CA ILE A 62 13.60 -3.92 1.91
C ILE A 62 12.52 -2.83 1.94
N LEU A 63 11.38 -3.07 2.60
CA LEU A 63 10.32 -2.07 2.71
C LEU A 63 10.76 -0.83 3.49
N GLY A 64 11.56 -1.03 4.54
CA GLY A 64 12.17 0.08 5.30
C GLY A 64 13.16 0.89 4.46
N GLU A 65 14.01 0.24 3.67
CA GLU A 65 14.92 0.90 2.73
C GLU A 65 14.16 1.75 1.71
N TYR A 66 13.04 1.25 1.17
CA TYR A 66 12.17 2.06 0.30
C TYR A 66 11.71 3.36 0.95
N ILE A 67 11.34 3.33 2.23
CA ILE A 67 10.93 4.53 2.97
C ILE A 67 12.12 5.48 3.14
N ILE A 68 13.27 4.97 3.58
CA ILE A 68 14.46 5.76 3.87
C ILE A 68 15.02 6.40 2.60
N ASP A 69 15.14 5.63 1.51
CA ASP A 69 15.73 6.10 0.25
C ASP A 69 14.86 7.13 -0.46
N ASN A 70 13.54 7.04 -0.30
CA ASN A 70 12.61 7.94 -0.97
C ASN A 70 12.17 9.12 -0.11
N MET A 71 12.28 9.02 1.24
CA MET A 71 11.78 10.03 2.18
C MET A 71 10.42 10.60 1.76
N PRO A 72 9.37 9.75 1.71
CA PRO A 72 8.07 10.18 1.23
C PRO A 72 7.36 11.08 2.24
N ASP A 73 6.40 11.88 1.75
CA ASP A 73 5.52 12.67 2.59
C ASP A 73 4.46 11.82 3.29
N TYR A 74 4.09 10.70 2.66
CA TYR A 74 3.11 9.75 3.20
C TYR A 74 3.49 8.31 2.83
N VAL A 75 3.28 7.41 3.79
CA VAL A 75 3.31 5.96 3.55
C VAL A 75 1.91 5.41 3.77
N ILE A 76 1.39 4.68 2.78
CA ILE A 76 0.05 4.12 2.82
C ILE A 76 0.14 2.59 2.65
N PHE A 77 -0.60 1.84 3.44
CA PHE A 77 -0.60 0.38 3.32
C PHE A 77 -1.91 -0.25 3.78
N GLU A 78 -2.13 -1.50 3.37
CA GLU A 78 -3.31 -2.25 3.80
C GLU A 78 -3.12 -2.75 5.24
N GLY A 79 -4.11 -2.52 6.08
CA GLY A 79 -4.13 -3.01 7.45
C GLY A 79 -4.36 -4.51 7.51
N VAL A 80 -3.69 -5.15 8.46
CA VAL A 80 -3.87 -6.58 8.70
C VAL A 80 -5.32 -6.87 9.06
N SER A 81 -5.95 -7.76 8.33
CA SER A 81 -7.29 -8.26 8.61
C SER A 81 -7.22 -9.65 9.25
N LEU A 82 -8.28 -10.04 9.96
CA LEU A 82 -8.36 -11.37 10.56
C LEU A 82 -8.19 -12.44 9.47
N GLN A 83 -7.18 -13.26 9.64
CA GLN A 83 -6.89 -14.39 8.79
C GLN A 83 -7.34 -15.69 9.46
N THR A 84 -7.70 -16.68 8.67
CA THR A 84 -7.98 -18.04 9.16
C THR A 84 -6.74 -18.69 9.78
N ASN A 85 -5.55 -18.32 9.32
CA ASN A 85 -4.28 -18.81 9.84
C ASN A 85 -3.63 -17.75 10.74
N VAL A 86 -3.55 -18.05 12.03
CA VAL A 86 -2.96 -17.18 13.06
C VAL A 86 -1.48 -16.89 12.77
N SER A 87 -0.72 -17.88 12.29
CA SER A 87 0.71 -17.67 11.96
C SER A 87 0.87 -16.63 10.85
N THR A 88 0.02 -16.69 9.82
CA THR A 88 0.02 -15.66 8.75
C THR A 88 -0.35 -14.28 9.31
N LEU A 89 -1.33 -14.20 10.20
CA LEU A 89 -1.72 -12.95 10.86
C LEU A 89 -0.57 -12.34 11.63
N LEU A 90 0.16 -13.14 12.41
CA LEU A 90 1.31 -12.68 13.19
C LEU A 90 2.45 -12.15 12.32
N LEU A 91 2.76 -12.84 11.21
CA LEU A 91 3.78 -12.39 10.27
C LEU A 91 3.42 -11.05 9.61
N LEU A 92 2.19 -10.90 9.17
CA LEU A 92 1.70 -9.65 8.59
C LEU A 92 1.72 -8.52 9.61
N ALA A 93 1.36 -8.80 10.88
CA ALA A 93 1.39 -7.82 11.96
C ALA A 93 2.83 -7.36 12.28
N GLN A 94 3.81 -8.26 12.22
CA GLN A 94 5.24 -7.92 12.40
C GLN A 94 5.73 -6.97 11.30
N ILE A 95 5.43 -7.28 10.04
CA ILE A 95 5.80 -6.43 8.89
C ILE A 95 5.12 -5.06 9.00
N GLN A 96 3.82 -5.04 9.30
CA GLN A 96 3.07 -3.80 9.50
C GLN A 96 3.67 -2.95 10.63
N GLY A 97 3.96 -3.57 11.77
CA GLY A 97 4.58 -2.89 12.91
C GLY A 97 5.95 -2.29 12.57
N ALA A 98 6.75 -2.98 11.78
CA ALA A 98 8.05 -2.48 11.33
C ALA A 98 7.93 -1.31 10.35
N ILE A 99 6.97 -1.33 9.42
CA ILE A 99 6.68 -0.19 8.54
C ILE A 99 6.28 1.03 9.39
N MET A 100 5.36 0.85 10.35
CA MET A 100 4.91 1.91 11.25
C MET A 100 6.08 2.46 12.08
N GLN A 101 6.94 1.61 12.62
CA GLN A 101 8.13 2.02 13.37
C GLN A 101 9.07 2.84 12.49
N THR A 102 9.36 2.40 11.28
CA THR A 102 10.22 3.14 10.33
C THR A 102 9.64 4.53 10.04
N CYS A 103 8.33 4.62 9.82
CA CYS A 103 7.66 5.90 9.62
C CYS A 103 7.79 6.82 10.83
N VAL A 104 7.51 6.32 12.05
CA VAL A 104 7.60 7.10 13.28
C VAL A 104 9.02 7.60 13.53
N MET A 105 10.02 6.75 13.36
CA MET A 105 11.44 7.11 13.55
C MET A 105 11.94 8.19 12.58
N ASN A 106 11.32 8.29 11.40
CA ASN A 106 11.67 9.26 10.37
C ASN A 106 10.68 10.45 10.30
N ASN A 107 9.74 10.56 11.25
CA ASN A 107 8.69 11.58 11.26
C ASN A 107 7.83 11.62 9.98
N ILE A 108 7.61 10.46 9.37
CA ILE A 108 6.78 10.31 8.16
C ILE A 108 5.37 9.89 8.58
N PRO A 109 4.33 10.65 8.24
CA PRO A 109 2.95 10.24 8.47
C PRO A 109 2.59 9.01 7.64
N PHE A 110 1.79 8.13 8.24
CA PHE A 110 1.30 6.93 7.54
C PHE A 110 -0.21 6.75 7.71
N ILE A 111 -0.81 6.05 6.75
CA ILE A 111 -2.23 5.73 6.73
C ILE A 111 -2.41 4.22 6.52
N VAL A 112 -3.25 3.63 7.34
CA VAL A 112 -3.58 2.21 7.28
C VAL A 112 -5.01 2.06 6.76
N TYR A 113 -5.18 1.57 5.55
CA TYR A 113 -6.48 1.29 4.97
C TYR A 113 -6.96 -0.11 5.29
N LYS A 114 -8.23 -0.25 5.68
CA LYS A 114 -8.88 -1.57 5.57
C LYS A 114 -9.10 -1.91 4.09
N PRO A 115 -9.04 -3.19 3.71
CA PRO A 115 -9.28 -3.61 2.32
C PRO A 115 -10.57 -3.06 1.73
N THR A 116 -11.64 -3.01 2.54
CA THR A 116 -12.94 -2.50 2.11
C THR A 116 -12.97 -0.98 1.93
N GLN A 117 -12.10 -0.23 2.61
CA GLN A 117 -12.07 1.23 2.53
C GLN A 117 -11.51 1.69 1.19
N TRP A 118 -10.28 1.29 0.84
CA TRP A 118 -9.66 1.72 -0.40
C TRP A 118 -10.44 1.23 -1.65
N ARG A 119 -11.02 0.01 -1.60
CA ARG A 119 -11.90 -0.50 -2.66
C ARG A 119 -13.16 0.33 -2.81
N LYS A 120 -13.74 0.81 -1.70
CA LYS A 120 -14.92 1.71 -1.73
C LYS A 120 -14.56 3.04 -2.38
N VAL A 121 -13.42 3.63 -2.06
CA VAL A 121 -12.95 4.89 -2.67
C VAL A 121 -12.81 4.75 -4.17
N LEU A 122 -12.29 3.63 -4.65
CA LEU A 122 -12.15 3.34 -6.07
C LEU A 122 -13.46 2.85 -6.73
N LYS A 123 -14.55 2.76 -5.96
CA LYS A 123 -15.88 2.29 -6.41
C LYS A 123 -15.89 0.84 -6.90
N PHE A 124 -15.05 -0.01 -6.29
CA PHE A 124 -15.07 -1.45 -6.58
C PHE A 124 -16.35 -2.09 -6.06
N ASN A 125 -16.89 -3.03 -6.82
CA ASN A 125 -18.03 -3.81 -6.39
C ASN A 125 -17.61 -4.78 -5.25
N GLN A 126 -18.21 -4.62 -4.07
CA GLN A 126 -17.94 -5.41 -2.88
C GLN A 126 -19.21 -6.10 -2.36
N GLY A 127 -20.15 -6.41 -3.24
CA GLY A 127 -21.41 -7.08 -2.89
C GLY A 127 -21.18 -8.44 -2.22
N LYS A 128 -22.19 -8.94 -1.50
CA LYS A 128 -22.11 -10.20 -0.73
C LYS A 128 -21.68 -11.43 -1.56
N ASN A 129 -21.93 -11.41 -2.86
CA ASN A 129 -21.63 -12.52 -3.76
C ASN A 129 -20.27 -12.38 -4.46
N ILE A 130 -19.56 -11.27 -4.25
CA ILE A 130 -18.25 -11.01 -4.88
C ILE A 130 -17.17 -11.79 -4.14
N LYS A 131 -16.49 -12.67 -4.86
CA LYS A 131 -15.41 -13.51 -4.33
C LYS A 131 -14.05 -12.79 -4.46
N ARG A 132 -13.06 -13.25 -3.68
CA ARG A 132 -11.70 -12.71 -3.70
C ARG A 132 -11.08 -12.61 -5.11
N PRO A 133 -11.19 -13.61 -6.00
CA PRO A 133 -10.67 -13.51 -7.37
C PRO A 133 -11.27 -12.34 -8.16
N GLU A 134 -12.56 -12.08 -7.98
CA GLU A 134 -13.26 -10.96 -8.66
C GLU A 134 -12.78 -9.61 -8.15
N LEU A 135 -12.54 -9.48 -6.82
CA LEU A 135 -11.97 -8.25 -6.24
C LEU A 135 -10.57 -8.00 -6.80
N LYS A 136 -9.74 -9.03 -6.93
CA LYS A 136 -8.41 -8.94 -7.53
C LYS A 136 -8.47 -8.61 -9.03
N GLN A 137 -9.44 -9.13 -9.74
CA GLN A 137 -9.64 -8.77 -11.15
C GLN A 137 -10.02 -7.29 -11.29
N GLN A 138 -10.86 -6.75 -10.43
CA GLN A 138 -11.21 -5.32 -10.46
C GLN A 138 -9.97 -4.43 -10.26
N ALA A 139 -9.03 -4.80 -9.39
CA ALA A 139 -7.77 -4.06 -9.24
C ALA A 139 -6.91 -4.11 -10.51
N LYS A 140 -6.80 -5.27 -11.14
CA LYS A 140 -6.10 -5.43 -12.43
C LYS A 140 -6.75 -4.58 -13.54
N ASP A 141 -8.06 -4.62 -13.62
CA ASP A 141 -8.82 -3.86 -14.62
C ASP A 141 -8.67 -2.35 -14.41
N TYR A 142 -8.69 -1.91 -13.14
CA TYR A 142 -8.46 -0.50 -12.79
C TYR A 142 -7.08 -0.03 -13.27
N VAL A 143 -6.03 -0.79 -12.95
CA VAL A 143 -4.65 -0.45 -13.34
C VAL A 143 -4.50 -0.50 -14.85
N TYR A 144 -5.06 -1.52 -15.52
CA TYR A 144 -5.03 -1.62 -16.97
C TYR A 144 -5.74 -0.45 -17.65
N ASN A 145 -6.92 -0.10 -17.19
CA ASN A 145 -7.71 1.01 -17.79
C ASN A 145 -7.04 2.37 -17.58
N LYS A 146 -6.36 2.56 -16.45
CA LYS A 146 -5.72 3.86 -16.14
C LYS A 146 -4.32 3.99 -16.75
N TYR A 147 -3.54 2.92 -16.76
CA TYR A 147 -2.11 2.96 -17.09
C TYR A 147 -1.71 2.11 -18.30
N GLY A 148 -2.58 1.22 -18.79
CA GLY A 148 -2.27 0.29 -19.88
C GLY A 148 -1.41 -0.91 -19.43
N PHE A 149 -1.13 -1.08 -18.14
CA PHE A 149 -0.25 -2.12 -17.62
C PHE A 149 -0.97 -3.42 -17.32
N LYS A 150 -0.36 -4.56 -17.67
CA LYS A 150 -0.75 -5.90 -17.23
C LYS A 150 0.23 -6.36 -16.17
N LEU A 151 -0.14 -6.19 -14.90
CA LEU A 151 0.73 -6.44 -13.75
C LEU A 151 0.22 -7.62 -12.90
N LYS A 152 1.10 -8.11 -12.00
CA LYS A 152 0.71 -9.06 -10.95
C LYS A 152 -0.23 -8.41 -9.93
N GLU A 153 -1.01 -9.25 -9.24
CA GLU A 153 -2.06 -8.83 -8.31
C GLU A 153 -1.56 -7.88 -7.23
N ASP A 154 -0.48 -8.25 -6.57
CA ASP A 154 0.08 -7.49 -5.44
C ASP A 154 0.56 -6.09 -5.87
N LEU A 155 1.06 -5.95 -7.11
CA LEU A 155 1.37 -4.63 -7.69
C LEU A 155 0.11 -3.82 -7.97
N CYS A 156 -0.94 -4.47 -8.50
CA CYS A 156 -2.20 -3.78 -8.76
C CYS A 156 -2.84 -3.30 -7.46
N ASP A 157 -2.80 -4.12 -6.41
CA ASP A 157 -3.34 -3.75 -5.10
C ASP A 157 -2.54 -2.57 -4.50
N ALA A 158 -1.20 -2.59 -4.54
CA ALA A 158 -0.36 -1.47 -4.08
C ALA A 158 -0.66 -0.17 -4.85
N ILE A 159 -0.77 -0.23 -6.17
CA ILE A 159 -1.13 0.93 -7.00
C ILE A 159 -2.53 1.43 -6.62
N CYS A 160 -3.51 0.54 -6.47
CA CYS A 160 -4.87 0.91 -6.09
C CYS A 160 -4.95 1.54 -4.70
N ILE A 161 -4.15 1.07 -3.73
CA ILE A 161 -4.06 1.66 -2.39
C ILE A 161 -3.58 3.12 -2.47
N GLY A 162 -2.52 3.39 -3.24
CA GLY A 162 -2.02 4.74 -3.46
C GLY A 162 -3.02 5.64 -4.20
N GLU A 163 -3.67 5.10 -5.23
CA GLU A 163 -4.72 5.79 -5.98
C GLU A 163 -5.93 6.17 -5.11
N ALA A 164 -6.32 5.30 -4.19
CA ALA A 164 -7.40 5.59 -3.26
C ALA A 164 -7.05 6.78 -2.36
N PHE A 165 -5.81 6.81 -1.82
CA PHE A 165 -5.35 7.94 -1.03
C PHE A 165 -5.34 9.25 -1.83
N ILE A 166 -4.81 9.24 -3.04
CA ILE A 166 -4.78 10.41 -3.92
C ILE A 166 -6.20 10.91 -4.19
N LYS A 167 -7.12 10.00 -4.48
CA LYS A 167 -8.51 10.35 -4.78
C LYS A 167 -9.27 10.94 -3.59
N GLU A 168 -9.04 10.44 -2.37
CA GLU A 168 -9.64 10.99 -1.15
C GLU A 168 -9.11 12.39 -0.81
N ASN A 169 -7.86 12.68 -1.17
CA ASN A 169 -7.18 13.92 -0.82
C ASN A 169 -7.14 14.95 -1.96
N LYS A 170 -7.60 14.59 -3.16
CA LYS A 170 -7.90 15.60 -4.18
C LYS A 170 -9.13 16.37 -3.73
N LYS A 171 -8.98 17.68 -3.50
CA LYS A 171 -10.13 18.58 -3.36
C LYS A 171 -10.91 18.49 -4.68
N GLU A 172 -12.21 18.26 -4.58
CA GLU A 172 -13.13 18.52 -5.68
C GLU A 172 -13.04 20.03 -5.92
N ASP A 173 -12.41 20.43 -7.03
CA ASP A 173 -12.45 21.78 -7.55
C ASP A 173 -13.81 22.03 -8.21
#